data_6946b810edb96d55861d24c7c2eeb631
#
_entry.id   6946b810edb96d55861d24c7c2eeb631
#
_cell.length_a   1.000
_cell.length_b   1.000
_cell.length_c   1.000
_cell.angle_alpha   90.00
_cell.angle_beta   90.00
_cell.angle_gamma   90.00
#
_symmetry.space_group_name_H-M   'P 1'
#
loop_
_entity.id
_entity.type
_entity.pdbx_description
1 polymer ?
#
loop_
_entity_poly.entity_id
_entity_poly.type
_entity_poly.pdbx_seq_one_letter_code
_entity_poly.pdbx_strand_id
1 'polypeptide(L)'
;MKVDFRHGLHGFTRIYTDLIMAVQITKHFTLEELCASSTAKARGIQNKPTVQQIVALVYLTCYVLEPLREAMHEPIPISSGFRCEQLNRAVGGVANSQHMKGQAADLCIGGDLEKGKRWFNYIKTHLKFDQLIWEHSRNGTYWVHVSFVHPDFGRNRMQAIDNLLKK
;
A
#
# COMPACT_ATOMS: atom_id res chain seq x y z
N MET A 1 -16.75 -45.21 11.69
CA MET A 1 -16.72 -43.78 12.11
C MET A 1 -15.95 -43.03 11.06
N LYS A 2 -16.62 -42.36 10.09
CA LYS A 2 -15.96 -41.56 9.04
C LYS A 2 -15.71 -40.18 9.62
N VAL A 3 -14.45 -39.82 9.81
CA VAL A 3 -14.06 -38.49 10.22
C VAL A 3 -14.17 -37.58 9.00
N ASP A 4 -15.06 -36.58 9.06
CA ASP A 4 -15.25 -35.61 7.97
C ASP A 4 -14.14 -34.54 8.03
N PHE A 5 -13.15 -34.70 7.16
CA PHE A 5 -11.99 -33.82 7.04
C PHE A 5 -12.28 -32.45 6.41
N ARG A 6 -13.54 -32.18 6.00
CA ARG A 6 -13.83 -30.93 5.27
C ARG A 6 -13.90 -29.69 6.16
N HIS A 7 -14.19 -29.85 7.43
CA HIS A 7 -14.28 -28.70 8.37
C HIS A 7 -12.92 -28.30 8.96
N GLY A 8 -11.90 -29.17 8.94
CA GLY A 8 -10.57 -28.88 9.47
C GLY A 8 -9.73 -27.95 8.60
N LEU A 9 -9.83 -28.06 7.26
CA LEU A 9 -9.01 -27.24 6.33
C LEU A 9 -9.42 -25.77 6.33
N HIS A 10 -10.68 -25.42 6.47
CA HIS A 10 -11.13 -24.02 6.53
C HIS A 10 -10.68 -23.30 7.82
N GLY A 11 -10.61 -24.01 8.92
CA GLY A 11 -10.08 -23.47 10.19
C GLY A 11 -8.58 -23.19 10.12
N PHE A 12 -7.79 -24.11 9.59
CA PHE A 12 -6.34 -23.95 9.41
C PHE A 12 -5.99 -22.82 8.45
N THR A 13 -6.69 -22.72 7.33
CA THR A 13 -6.45 -21.65 6.33
C THR A 13 -6.76 -20.27 6.92
N ARG A 14 -7.78 -20.16 7.75
CA ARG A 14 -8.15 -18.89 8.41
C ARG A 14 -7.12 -18.48 9.46
N ILE A 15 -6.70 -19.40 10.33
CA ILE A 15 -5.67 -19.18 11.35
C ILE A 15 -4.33 -18.78 10.69
N TYR A 16 -3.93 -19.46 9.62
CA TYR A 16 -2.71 -19.12 8.87
C TYR A 16 -2.80 -17.73 8.23
N THR A 17 -3.95 -17.37 7.68
CA THR A 17 -4.14 -16.04 7.07
C THR A 17 -4.15 -14.94 8.12
N ASP A 18 -4.83 -15.14 9.24
CA ASP A 18 -4.89 -14.16 10.32
C ASP A 18 -3.51 -13.98 10.98
N LEU A 19 -2.72 -15.06 11.10
CA LEU A 19 -1.35 -15.00 11.60
C LEU A 19 -0.40 -14.25 10.64
N ILE A 20 -0.54 -14.47 9.32
CA ILE A 20 0.27 -13.77 8.31
C ILE A 20 -0.07 -12.27 8.26
N MET A 21 -1.34 -11.91 8.42
CA MET A 21 -1.75 -10.50 8.38
C MET A 21 -1.29 -9.70 9.60
N ALA A 22 -1.09 -10.35 10.76
CA ALA A 22 -0.51 -9.72 11.95
C ALA A 22 1.03 -9.54 11.89
N VAL A 23 1.67 -9.82 10.73
CA VAL A 23 3.12 -9.72 10.59
C VAL A 23 3.57 -8.27 10.64
N GLN A 24 4.47 -7.98 11.57
CA GLN A 24 5.24 -6.76 11.62
C GLN A 24 6.27 -6.78 10.47
N ILE A 25 6.19 -5.84 9.55
CA ILE A 25 7.14 -5.73 8.42
C ILE A 25 8.38 -4.94 8.84
N THR A 26 8.16 -3.79 9.47
CA THR A 26 9.21 -2.91 9.98
C THR A 26 8.80 -2.38 11.35
N LYS A 27 9.61 -1.54 11.95
CA LYS A 27 9.33 -0.97 13.28
C LYS A 27 7.96 -0.27 13.36
N HIS A 28 7.51 0.36 12.26
CA HIS A 28 6.32 1.21 12.28
C HIS A 28 5.18 0.72 11.39
N PHE A 29 5.40 -0.33 10.57
CA PHE A 29 4.40 -0.80 9.60
C PHE A 29 4.10 -2.29 9.74
N THR A 30 2.82 -2.64 9.65
CA THR A 30 2.33 -4.02 9.63
C THR A 30 1.75 -4.38 8.26
N LEU A 31 1.68 -5.68 7.96
CA LEU A 31 1.03 -6.16 6.74
C LEU A 31 -0.48 -5.87 6.77
N GLU A 32 -1.11 -5.95 7.94
CA GLU A 32 -2.53 -5.64 8.11
C GLU A 32 -2.85 -4.20 7.68
N GLU A 33 -2.05 -3.23 8.14
CA GLU A 33 -2.21 -1.82 7.76
C GLU A 33 -2.10 -1.63 6.25
N LEU A 34 -1.11 -2.26 5.60
CA LEU A 34 -0.90 -2.16 4.16
C LEU A 34 -1.98 -2.85 3.32
N CYS A 35 -2.78 -3.73 3.91
CA CYS A 35 -3.89 -4.42 3.26
C CYS A 35 -5.27 -3.92 3.72
N ALA A 36 -5.32 -3.01 4.67
CA ALA A 36 -6.57 -2.47 5.20
C ALA A 36 -7.34 -1.67 4.12
N SER A 37 -8.66 -1.84 4.09
CA SER A 37 -9.55 -1.06 3.22
C SER A 37 -10.96 -1.02 3.78
N SER A 38 -11.47 0.19 4.01
CA SER A 38 -12.86 0.41 4.41
C SER A 38 -13.84 -0.06 3.34
N THR A 39 -13.52 0.15 2.06
CA THR A 39 -14.33 -0.34 0.93
C THR A 39 -14.38 -1.87 0.88
N ALA A 40 -13.25 -2.54 1.10
CA ALA A 40 -13.21 -3.99 1.15
C ALA A 40 -14.08 -4.52 2.29
N LYS A 41 -13.96 -3.94 3.49
CA LYS A 41 -14.76 -4.29 4.67
C LYS A 41 -16.26 -4.08 4.41
N ALA A 42 -16.64 -2.92 3.89
CA ALA A 42 -18.05 -2.59 3.62
C ALA A 42 -18.69 -3.48 2.55
N ARG A 43 -17.89 -3.98 1.58
CA ARG A 43 -18.38 -4.82 0.47
C ARG A 43 -18.09 -6.32 0.64
N GLY A 44 -17.52 -6.73 1.77
CA GLY A 44 -17.18 -8.14 2.03
C GLY A 44 -16.09 -8.67 1.07
N ILE A 45 -15.23 -7.80 0.52
CA ILE A 45 -14.17 -8.18 -0.40
C ILE A 45 -12.97 -8.73 0.38
N GLN A 46 -12.51 -9.94 0.02
CA GLN A 46 -11.32 -10.55 0.58
C GLN A 46 -10.06 -9.92 -0.03
N ASN A 47 -9.52 -8.89 0.63
CA ASN A 47 -8.32 -8.18 0.16
C ASN A 47 -7.05 -8.84 0.69
N LYS A 48 -6.75 -10.06 0.20
CA LYS A 48 -5.62 -10.89 0.67
C LYS A 48 -4.53 -10.96 -0.41
N PRO A 49 -3.29 -10.54 -0.09
CA PRO A 49 -2.17 -10.64 -1.01
C PRO A 49 -1.63 -12.06 -1.12
N THR A 50 -1.07 -12.40 -2.26
CA THR A 50 -0.22 -13.58 -2.47
C THR A 50 1.16 -13.36 -1.84
N VAL A 51 1.95 -14.42 -1.68
CA VAL A 51 3.34 -14.31 -1.16
C VAL A 51 4.18 -13.34 -1.98
N GLN A 52 4.06 -13.35 -3.31
CA GLN A 52 4.80 -12.43 -4.19
C GLN A 52 4.41 -10.97 -3.95
N GLN A 53 3.13 -10.69 -3.72
CA GLN A 53 2.63 -9.34 -3.40
C GLN A 53 3.05 -8.90 -1.99
N ILE A 54 3.12 -9.83 -1.02
CA ILE A 54 3.67 -9.57 0.32
C ILE A 54 5.14 -9.17 0.21
N VAL A 55 5.93 -9.91 -0.55
CA VAL A 55 7.34 -9.58 -0.78
C VAL A 55 7.48 -8.18 -1.39
N ALA A 56 6.65 -7.82 -2.37
CA ALA A 56 6.66 -6.48 -2.95
C ALA A 56 6.32 -5.39 -1.92
N LEU A 57 5.32 -5.63 -1.06
CA LEU A 57 4.96 -4.73 0.06
C LEU A 57 6.12 -4.56 1.06
N VAL A 58 6.83 -5.65 1.38
CA VAL A 58 8.01 -5.60 2.26
C VAL A 58 9.06 -4.66 1.66
N TYR A 59 9.38 -4.80 0.38
CA TYR A 59 10.35 -3.92 -0.29
C TYR A 59 9.89 -2.46 -0.32
N LEU A 60 8.64 -2.18 -0.69
CA LEU A 60 8.09 -0.83 -0.63
C LEU A 60 8.23 -0.23 0.78
N THR A 61 7.92 -1.03 1.80
CA THR A 61 8.00 -0.58 3.19
C THR A 61 9.43 -0.32 3.62
N CYS A 62 10.36 -1.25 3.38
CA CYS A 62 11.76 -1.12 3.80
C CYS A 62 12.50 0.01 3.06
N TYR A 63 12.20 0.25 1.79
CA TYR A 63 12.96 1.20 0.97
C TYR A 63 12.31 2.57 0.83
N VAL A 64 11.02 2.71 1.16
CA VAL A 64 10.31 3.99 1.03
C VAL A 64 9.58 4.39 2.30
N LEU A 65 8.67 3.55 2.81
CA LEU A 65 7.77 3.96 3.89
C LEU A 65 8.49 4.13 5.23
N GLU A 66 9.31 3.15 5.62
CA GLU A 66 10.06 3.22 6.88
C GLU A 66 11.11 4.33 6.88
N PRO A 67 11.96 4.50 5.84
CA PRO A 67 12.88 5.64 5.76
C PRO A 67 12.17 6.99 5.81
N LEU A 68 11.00 7.13 5.15
CA LEU A 68 10.19 8.34 5.26
C LEU A 68 9.69 8.55 6.69
N ARG A 69 9.16 7.50 7.31
CA ARG A 69 8.64 7.55 8.70
C ARG A 69 9.71 7.96 9.70
N GLU A 70 10.91 7.41 9.57
CA GLU A 70 12.05 7.75 10.43
C GLU A 70 12.51 9.19 10.24
N ALA A 71 12.62 9.65 8.98
CA ALA A 71 13.05 11.01 8.67
C ALA A 71 12.04 12.09 9.09
N MET A 72 10.76 11.80 9.00
CA MET A 72 9.71 12.76 9.36
C MET A 72 9.42 12.79 10.86
N HIS A 73 9.82 11.76 11.63
CA HIS A 73 9.53 11.62 13.06
C HIS A 73 8.03 11.71 13.40
N GLU A 74 7.14 11.47 12.43
CA GLU A 74 5.69 11.54 12.57
C GLU A 74 5.00 10.36 11.89
N PRO A 75 3.82 9.89 12.34
CA PRO A 75 3.09 8.82 11.68
C PRO A 75 2.82 9.11 10.19
N ILE A 76 2.98 8.07 9.35
CA ILE A 76 2.66 8.10 7.92
C ILE A 76 1.45 7.19 7.68
N PRO A 77 0.22 7.66 7.88
CA PRO A 77 -0.96 6.83 7.71
C PRO A 77 -1.15 6.41 6.25
N ILE A 78 -1.45 5.13 6.03
CA ILE A 78 -1.70 4.56 4.72
C ILE A 78 -3.20 4.53 4.46
N SER A 79 -3.67 5.30 3.48
CA SER A 79 -5.08 5.28 3.07
C SER A 79 -5.39 4.14 2.11
N SER A 80 -4.39 3.66 1.36
CA SER A 80 -4.50 2.49 0.49
C SER A 80 -3.12 1.90 0.23
N GLY A 81 -2.92 0.64 0.53
CA GLY A 81 -1.75 -0.14 0.14
C GLY A 81 -2.12 -1.18 -0.93
N PHE A 82 -2.07 -2.47 -0.60
CA PHE A 82 -2.47 -3.55 -1.51
C PHE A 82 -3.96 -3.50 -1.86
N ARG A 83 -4.27 -3.77 -3.12
CA ARG A 83 -5.64 -3.96 -3.62
C ARG A 83 -5.72 -5.24 -4.45
N CYS A 84 -6.55 -6.19 -4.06
CA CYS A 84 -6.91 -7.29 -4.95
C CYS A 84 -7.69 -6.74 -6.16
N GLU A 85 -7.78 -7.51 -7.23
CA GLU A 85 -8.41 -7.08 -8.49
C GLU A 85 -9.87 -6.61 -8.28
N GLN A 86 -10.63 -7.34 -7.46
CA GLN A 86 -12.01 -6.98 -7.13
C GLN A 86 -12.11 -5.64 -6.41
N LEU A 87 -11.21 -5.39 -5.43
CA LEU A 87 -11.15 -4.11 -4.73
C LEU A 87 -10.72 -2.99 -5.68
N ASN A 88 -9.71 -3.23 -6.52
CA ASN A 88 -9.23 -2.23 -7.47
C ASN A 88 -10.35 -1.78 -8.42
N ARG A 89 -11.14 -2.71 -8.95
CA ARG A 89 -12.34 -2.37 -9.74
C ARG A 89 -13.38 -1.60 -8.92
N ALA A 90 -13.61 -2.01 -7.67
CA ALA A 90 -14.60 -1.39 -6.80
C ALA A 90 -14.31 0.07 -6.45
N VAL A 91 -13.02 0.47 -6.45
CA VAL A 91 -12.58 1.86 -6.19
C VAL A 91 -12.27 2.64 -7.48
N GLY A 92 -12.51 2.06 -8.66
CA GLY A 92 -12.25 2.71 -9.96
C GLY A 92 -10.77 2.81 -10.33
N GLY A 93 -9.92 1.92 -9.78
CA GLY A 93 -8.50 1.90 -10.09
C GLY A 93 -8.21 1.41 -11.51
N VAL A 94 -7.08 1.86 -12.08
CA VAL A 94 -6.64 1.46 -13.42
C VAL A 94 -6.30 -0.03 -13.50
N ALA A 95 -6.47 -0.65 -14.67
CA ALA A 95 -6.32 -2.09 -14.88
C ALA A 95 -4.90 -2.62 -14.53
N ASN A 96 -3.86 -1.81 -14.73
CA ASN A 96 -2.45 -2.16 -14.44
C ASN A 96 -1.93 -1.49 -13.18
N SER A 97 -2.79 -1.26 -12.19
CA SER A 97 -2.43 -0.57 -10.94
C SER A 97 -1.29 -1.29 -10.20
N GLN A 98 -0.30 -0.53 -9.73
CA GLN A 98 0.79 -1.02 -8.89
C GLN A 98 0.31 -1.45 -7.50
N HIS A 99 -0.82 -0.94 -7.03
CA HIS A 99 -1.48 -1.44 -5.81
C HIS A 99 -1.84 -2.93 -5.91
N MET A 100 -2.27 -3.40 -7.09
CA MET A 100 -2.57 -4.82 -7.30
C MET A 100 -1.32 -5.72 -7.26
N LYS A 101 -0.15 -5.14 -7.46
CA LYS A 101 1.14 -5.85 -7.40
C LYS A 101 1.80 -5.77 -6.03
N GLY A 102 1.22 -5.07 -5.05
CA GLY A 102 1.83 -4.79 -3.76
C GLY A 102 2.98 -3.78 -3.84
N GLN A 103 3.06 -2.99 -4.91
CA GLN A 103 4.17 -2.09 -5.21
C GLN A 103 3.87 -0.62 -4.93
N ALA A 104 2.69 -0.28 -4.40
CA ALA A 104 2.28 1.09 -4.20
C ALA A 104 1.55 1.32 -2.87
N ALA A 105 1.66 2.54 -2.36
CA ALA A 105 0.90 3.04 -1.22
C ALA A 105 0.46 4.49 -1.46
N ASP A 106 -0.74 4.80 -0.99
CA ASP A 106 -1.31 6.14 -0.93
C ASP A 106 -1.19 6.65 0.50
N LEU A 107 -0.40 7.71 0.71
CA LEU A 107 -0.09 8.28 2.02
C LEU A 107 -1.12 9.37 2.36
N CYS A 108 -1.84 9.18 3.47
CA CYS A 108 -2.88 10.10 3.92
C CYS A 108 -2.27 11.31 4.61
N ILE A 109 -2.42 12.49 4.02
CA ILE A 109 -1.92 13.75 4.59
C ILE A 109 -2.91 14.41 5.57
N GLY A 110 -4.15 13.89 5.70
CA GLY A 110 -5.16 14.44 6.61
C GLY A 110 -5.58 15.87 6.33
N GLY A 111 -5.48 16.33 5.06
CA GLY A 111 -5.78 17.72 4.65
C GLY A 111 -4.61 18.69 4.85
N ASP A 112 -3.53 18.30 5.47
CA ASP A 112 -2.33 19.13 5.66
C ASP A 112 -1.43 19.10 4.40
N LEU A 113 -1.61 20.07 3.52
CA LEU A 113 -0.84 20.17 2.28
C LEU A 113 0.66 20.41 2.51
N GLU A 114 1.04 21.14 3.55
CA GLU A 114 2.45 21.39 3.85
C GLU A 114 3.15 20.12 4.35
N LYS A 115 2.47 19.30 5.14
CA LYS A 115 2.93 17.97 5.51
C LYS A 115 3.15 17.10 4.26
N GLY A 116 2.18 17.05 3.38
CA GLY A 116 2.28 16.29 2.14
C GLY A 116 3.43 16.78 1.25
N LYS A 117 3.64 18.09 1.14
CA LYS A 117 4.80 18.66 0.40
C LYS A 117 6.13 18.24 1.01
N ARG A 118 6.26 18.24 2.34
CA ARG A 118 7.48 17.76 3.02
C ARG A 118 7.75 16.30 2.67
N TRP A 119 6.73 15.42 2.76
CA TRP A 119 6.86 14.01 2.41
C TRP A 119 7.23 13.80 0.94
N PHE A 120 6.50 14.45 0.03
CA PHE A 120 6.77 14.39 -1.41
C PHE A 120 8.20 14.82 -1.74
N ASN A 121 8.65 15.95 -1.22
CA ASN A 121 9.99 16.47 -1.47
C ASN A 121 11.07 15.56 -0.87
N TYR A 122 10.85 15.03 0.32
CA TYR A 122 11.81 14.11 0.93
C TYR A 122 11.97 12.84 0.09
N ILE A 123 10.86 12.20 -0.28
CA ILE A 123 10.90 11.01 -1.15
C ILE A 123 11.62 11.33 -2.45
N LYS A 124 11.25 12.44 -3.11
CA LYS A 124 11.83 12.86 -4.39
C LYS A 124 13.34 13.05 -4.35
N THR A 125 13.86 13.56 -3.25
CA THR A 125 15.27 13.96 -3.15
C THR A 125 16.17 12.94 -2.48
N HIS A 126 15.62 12.05 -1.63
CA HIS A 126 16.44 11.17 -0.79
C HIS A 126 16.17 9.68 -1.02
N LEU A 127 15.03 9.30 -1.59
CA LEU A 127 14.67 7.88 -1.72
C LEU A 127 14.63 7.42 -3.18
N LYS A 128 14.75 6.10 -3.39
CA LYS A 128 14.46 5.48 -4.67
C LYS A 128 12.97 5.13 -4.72
N PHE A 129 12.31 5.45 -5.83
CA PHE A 129 10.90 5.15 -6.07
C PHE A 129 10.66 4.90 -7.56
N ASP A 130 9.55 4.23 -7.89
CA ASP A 130 9.16 4.08 -9.27
C ASP A 130 8.32 5.27 -9.74
N GLN A 131 7.16 5.48 -9.11
CA GLN A 131 6.34 6.68 -9.28
C GLN A 131 6.12 7.37 -7.95
N LEU A 132 6.13 8.68 -7.98
CA LEU A 132 5.76 9.56 -6.89
C LEU A 132 4.80 10.59 -7.44
N ILE A 133 3.54 10.57 -6.98
CA ILE A 133 2.50 11.40 -7.56
C ILE A 133 1.79 12.17 -6.46
N TRP A 134 1.67 13.47 -6.64
CA TRP A 134 0.74 14.27 -5.86
C TRP A 134 -0.65 14.12 -6.46
N GLU A 135 -1.53 13.40 -5.80
CA GLU A 135 -2.86 13.08 -6.30
C GLU A 135 -3.96 13.81 -5.53
N HIS A 136 -5.09 13.98 -6.20
CA HIS A 136 -6.30 14.50 -5.58
C HIS A 136 -7.55 13.84 -6.18
N SER A 137 -8.60 13.76 -5.37
CA SER A 137 -9.93 13.37 -5.81
C SER A 137 -10.72 14.58 -6.33
N ARG A 138 -11.83 14.33 -7.00
CA ARG A 138 -12.73 15.38 -7.49
C ARG A 138 -13.31 16.25 -6.36
N ASN A 139 -13.43 15.73 -5.15
CA ASN A 139 -13.92 16.46 -3.98
C ASN A 139 -12.81 17.20 -3.21
N GLY A 140 -11.59 17.30 -3.77
CA GLY A 140 -10.51 18.07 -3.17
C GLY A 140 -9.72 17.37 -2.07
N THR A 141 -9.87 16.05 -1.88
CA THR A 141 -8.99 15.28 -0.99
C THR A 141 -7.67 15.02 -1.67
N TYR A 142 -6.56 15.33 -1.00
CA TYR A 142 -5.20 15.14 -1.51
C TYR A 142 -4.47 14.01 -0.78
N TRP A 143 -3.58 13.30 -1.50
CA TRP A 143 -2.67 12.30 -0.95
C TRP A 143 -1.38 12.23 -1.76
N VAL A 144 -0.37 11.58 -1.20
CA VAL A 144 0.88 11.30 -1.92
C VAL A 144 0.88 9.83 -2.30
N HIS A 145 0.80 9.54 -3.59
CA HIS A 145 1.01 8.20 -4.13
C HIS A 145 2.50 7.94 -4.27
N VAL A 146 2.98 6.80 -3.78
CA VAL A 146 4.35 6.35 -4.00
C VAL A 146 4.38 4.88 -4.35
N SER A 147 5.27 4.50 -5.28
CA SER A 147 5.50 3.10 -5.65
C SER A 147 6.98 2.77 -5.71
N PHE A 148 7.29 1.49 -5.49
CA PHE A 148 8.63 0.93 -5.56
C PHE A 148 8.60 -0.44 -6.23
N VAL A 149 9.52 -0.68 -7.17
CA VAL A 149 9.71 -1.96 -7.85
C VAL A 149 11.03 -2.57 -7.39
N HIS A 150 10.97 -3.80 -6.89
CA HIS A 150 12.20 -4.53 -6.55
C HIS A 150 13.06 -4.73 -7.80
N PRO A 151 14.39 -4.59 -7.71
CA PRO A 151 15.30 -4.68 -8.87
C PRO A 151 15.15 -5.95 -9.71
N ASP A 152 14.81 -7.10 -9.11
CA ASP A 152 14.59 -8.36 -9.83
C ASP A 152 13.32 -8.35 -10.70
N PHE A 153 12.40 -7.42 -10.45
CA PHE A 153 11.13 -7.29 -11.20
C PHE A 153 11.09 -6.09 -12.14
N GLY A 154 12.13 -5.26 -12.16
CA GLY A 154 12.20 -4.11 -13.03
C GLY A 154 13.04 -2.96 -12.50
N ARG A 155 12.95 -1.83 -13.16
CA ARG A 155 13.65 -0.60 -12.76
C ARG A 155 12.68 0.40 -12.19
N ASN A 156 13.10 1.10 -11.14
CA ASN A 156 12.43 2.26 -10.62
C ASN A 156 12.63 3.45 -11.57
N ARG A 157 11.55 4.00 -12.11
CA ARG A 157 11.57 5.07 -13.13
C ARG A 157 11.94 6.43 -12.58
N MET A 158 11.91 6.62 -11.26
CA MET A 158 12.12 7.92 -10.59
C MET A 158 11.18 9.00 -11.14
N GLN A 159 9.95 8.62 -11.49
CA GLN A 159 8.97 9.51 -12.10
C GLN A 159 8.20 10.27 -11.02
N ALA A 160 8.51 11.54 -10.85
CA ALA A 160 7.77 12.43 -9.94
C ALA A 160 6.78 13.30 -10.73
N ILE A 161 5.50 13.28 -10.33
CA ILE A 161 4.41 14.04 -10.95
C ILE A 161 3.76 14.91 -9.88
N ASP A 162 3.92 16.22 -10.01
CA ASP A 162 3.29 17.20 -9.14
C ASP A 162 2.05 17.80 -9.83
N ASN A 163 0.86 17.34 -9.41
CA ASN A 163 -0.39 17.83 -9.95
C ASN A 163 -0.91 19.09 -9.23
N LEU A 164 -0.24 19.59 -8.19
CA LEU A 164 -0.60 20.86 -7.54
C LEU A 164 -0.30 22.06 -8.45
N LEU A 165 0.70 21.94 -9.33
CA LEU A 165 1.15 23.02 -10.21
C LEU A 165 0.36 23.11 -11.52
N LYS A 166 -0.55 22.15 -11.79
CA LYS A 166 -1.42 22.17 -12.97
C LYS A 166 -2.75 22.83 -12.58
N LYS A 167 -2.79 24.15 -12.60
CA LYS A 167 -4.02 24.93 -12.67
C LYS A 167 -4.38 25.20 -14.12
#